data_f02e205d94bf4c26d375dda41b46646e
#
_entry.id   f02e205d94bf4c26d375dda41b46646e
#
_cell.length_a   1.000
_cell.length_b   1.000
_cell.length_c   1.000
_cell.angle_alpha   90.00
_cell.angle_beta   90.00
_cell.angle_gamma   90.00
#
_symmetry.space_group_name_H-M   'P 1'
#
loop_
_entity.id
_entity.type
_entity.pdbx_description
1 polymer ?
#
loop_
_entity_poly.entity_id
_entity_poly.type
_entity_poly.pdbx_seq_one_letter_code
_entity_poly.pdbx_strand_id
1 'polypeptide(L)'
;MDWDLVGILTRSSKVYTLSYDSKILSGIFEILCEPIIRTICENKNWELEKGVQNQYPEFTIYSKKSPNKKIAVDIKSTYRQRNVNGELKSFAFTLGSYRSYLQDVKGEKGILYPYKQYIEHWIIGFIYDRNPNCRITDIKAIIDASRLEPPYSNIEYFIQQKYKIAGTSKGSGNTTNIGSIKSNDLNDFRTGKGPFNTKEEFELYWKNYK
;
A
#
# COMPACT_ATOMS: atom_id res chain seq x y z
N MET A 1 7.96 17.00 -3.96
CA MET A 1 7.76 16.35 -2.63
C MET A 1 9.04 15.63 -2.32
N ASP A 2 9.60 15.87 -1.17
CA ASP A 2 10.84 15.22 -0.77
C ASP A 2 10.50 13.84 -0.19
N TRP A 3 10.92 12.78 -0.89
CA TRP A 3 10.72 11.39 -0.51
C TRP A 3 12.01 10.73 0.01
N ASP A 4 13.10 11.51 0.12
CA ASP A 4 14.40 11.02 0.59
C ASP A 4 14.47 11.03 2.12
N LEU A 5 13.73 10.10 2.75
CA LEU A 5 13.77 9.95 4.20
C LEU A 5 14.97 9.10 4.61
N VAL A 6 15.83 9.67 5.44
CA VAL A 6 17.07 9.04 5.88
C VAL A 6 16.99 8.50 7.32
N GLY A 7 16.05 8.99 8.13
CA GLY A 7 15.99 8.61 9.53
C GLY A 7 14.83 9.22 10.30
N ILE A 8 14.74 8.83 11.56
CA ILE A 8 13.80 9.36 12.55
C ILE A 8 14.55 10.30 13.50
N LEU A 9 14.10 11.54 13.54
CA LEU A 9 14.69 12.56 14.41
C LEU A 9 14.20 12.41 15.85
N THR A 10 15.12 12.42 16.79
CA THR A 10 14.81 12.47 18.22
C THR A 10 14.81 13.92 18.75
N ARG A 11 14.16 14.12 19.91
CA ARG A 11 14.16 15.41 20.59
C ARG A 11 15.58 15.86 21.01
N SER A 12 16.52 14.95 21.16
CA SER A 12 17.94 15.22 21.50
C SER A 12 18.82 15.44 20.26
N SER A 13 18.22 15.78 19.11
CA SER A 13 18.93 16.07 17.86
C SER A 13 19.81 14.90 17.35
N LYS A 14 19.38 13.66 17.62
CA LYS A 14 19.95 12.45 17.02
C LYS A 14 19.03 11.91 15.96
N VAL A 15 19.60 11.29 14.93
CA VAL A 15 18.87 10.62 13.84
C VAL A 15 19.13 9.14 13.94
N TYR A 16 18.06 8.37 14.13
CA TYR A 16 18.08 6.92 13.93
C TYR A 16 17.91 6.66 12.45
N THR A 17 18.94 6.13 11.78
CA THR A 17 18.89 5.86 10.34
C THR A 17 17.86 4.77 10.04
N LEU A 18 17.22 4.86 8.88
CA LEU A 18 16.26 3.86 8.45
C LEU A 18 16.98 2.69 7.77
N SER A 19 16.58 1.47 8.10
CA SER A 19 16.95 0.30 7.32
C SER A 19 15.96 0.06 6.17
N TYR A 20 16.38 -0.73 5.17
CA TYR A 20 15.50 -1.11 4.05
C TYR A 20 14.48 -2.21 4.41
N ASP A 21 14.22 -2.44 5.71
CA ASP A 21 13.19 -3.40 6.12
C ASP A 21 11.82 -3.01 5.55
N SER A 22 11.15 -3.96 4.89
CA SER A 22 9.92 -3.68 4.18
C SER A 22 8.74 -3.30 5.09
N LYS A 23 8.75 -3.71 6.36
CA LYS A 23 7.70 -3.32 7.33
C LYS A 23 7.87 -1.86 7.71
N ILE A 24 9.12 -1.41 7.91
CA ILE A 24 9.42 -0.01 8.21
C ILE A 24 9.02 0.86 7.02
N LEU A 25 9.46 0.49 5.81
CA LEU A 25 9.20 1.27 4.60
C LEU A 25 7.72 1.32 4.24
N SER A 26 6.96 0.24 4.47
CA SER A 26 5.51 0.24 4.27
C SER A 26 4.84 1.31 5.14
N GLY A 27 5.15 1.34 6.43
CA GLY A 27 4.62 2.36 7.35
C GLY A 27 5.04 3.79 6.98
N ILE A 28 6.25 3.97 6.44
CA ILE A 28 6.71 5.28 5.95
C ILE A 28 5.87 5.75 4.76
N PHE A 29 5.59 4.89 3.77
CA PHE A 29 4.73 5.27 2.64
C PHE A 29 3.30 5.63 3.08
N GLU A 30 2.77 4.96 4.12
CA GLU A 30 1.49 5.34 4.72
C GLU A 30 1.55 6.74 5.34
N ILE A 31 2.60 7.04 6.12
CA ILE A 31 2.82 8.36 6.74
C ILE A 31 2.94 9.45 5.68
N LEU A 32 3.66 9.21 4.59
CA LEU A 32 3.86 10.17 3.52
C LEU A 32 2.58 10.42 2.70
N CYS A 33 1.75 9.41 2.52
CA CYS A 33 0.49 9.52 1.78
C CYS A 33 -0.60 10.27 2.57
N GLU A 34 -0.63 10.13 3.90
CA GLU A 34 -1.71 10.69 4.72
C GLU A 34 -1.94 12.19 4.50
N PRO A 35 -0.94 13.09 4.60
CA PRO A 35 -1.16 14.52 4.40
C PRO A 35 -1.63 14.86 2.99
N ILE A 36 -1.22 14.10 1.98
CA ILE A 36 -1.65 14.31 0.60
C ILE A 36 -3.13 13.97 0.45
N ILE A 37 -3.54 12.79 0.94
CA ILE A 37 -4.94 12.35 0.87
C ILE A 37 -5.82 13.31 1.67
N ARG A 38 -5.35 13.77 2.84
CA ARG A 38 -6.04 14.77 3.66
C ARG A 38 -6.30 16.06 2.88
N THR A 39 -5.27 16.62 2.27
CA THR A 39 -5.41 17.83 1.44
C THR A 39 -6.39 17.64 0.29
N ILE A 40 -6.39 16.46 -0.36
CA ILE A 40 -7.34 16.15 -1.42
C ILE A 40 -8.78 16.11 -0.86
N CYS A 41 -8.99 15.50 0.30
CA CYS A 41 -10.29 15.43 0.95
C CYS A 41 -10.80 16.83 1.36
N GLU A 42 -9.95 17.64 1.97
CA GLU A 42 -10.28 19.03 2.34
C GLU A 42 -10.70 19.85 1.12
N ASN A 43 -9.93 19.81 0.03
CA ASN A 43 -10.25 20.53 -1.22
C ASN A 43 -11.57 20.07 -1.87
N LYS A 44 -11.98 18.81 -1.63
CA LYS A 44 -13.23 18.25 -2.14
C LYS A 44 -14.40 18.33 -1.15
N ASN A 45 -14.18 18.88 0.05
CA ASN A 45 -15.14 18.81 1.17
C ASN A 45 -15.59 17.38 1.48
N TRP A 46 -14.61 16.48 1.54
CA TRP A 46 -14.78 15.08 1.90
C TRP A 46 -14.21 14.82 3.30
N GLU A 47 -14.69 13.75 3.94
CA GLU A 47 -14.13 13.22 5.18
C GLU A 47 -13.02 12.21 4.87
N LEU A 48 -12.04 12.17 5.76
CA LEU A 48 -10.96 11.18 5.81
C LEU A 48 -10.97 10.52 7.17
N GLU A 49 -11.14 9.21 7.19
CA GLU A 49 -10.98 8.40 8.40
C GLU A 49 -9.83 7.41 8.20
N LYS A 50 -9.01 7.26 9.22
CA LYS A 50 -7.88 6.34 9.24
C LYS A 50 -8.24 5.09 10.02
N GLY A 51 -7.96 3.92 9.45
CA GLY A 51 -8.02 2.65 10.17
C GLY A 51 -7.00 2.61 11.31
N VAL A 52 -7.30 1.86 12.37
CA VAL A 52 -6.32 1.54 13.39
C VAL A 52 -5.45 0.35 12.94
N GLN A 53 -4.39 0.05 13.70
CA GLN A 53 -3.47 -1.03 13.36
C GLN A 53 -4.22 -2.35 13.06
N ASN A 54 -3.86 -3.01 11.96
CA ASN A 54 -4.48 -4.23 11.46
C ASN A 54 -5.94 -4.11 11.02
N GLN A 55 -6.41 -2.90 10.76
CA GLN A 55 -7.74 -2.62 10.25
C GLN A 55 -7.67 -2.18 8.79
N TYR A 56 -8.54 -2.74 7.95
CA TYR A 56 -8.69 -2.39 6.54
C TYR A 56 -9.80 -1.34 6.36
N PRO A 57 -9.66 -0.40 5.44
CA PRO A 57 -8.44 -0.01 4.72
C PRO A 57 -7.55 0.92 5.57
N GLU A 58 -6.38 1.29 5.09
CA GLU A 58 -5.56 2.33 5.73
C GLU A 58 -6.33 3.65 5.81
N PHE A 59 -7.04 4.02 4.74
CA PHE A 59 -7.87 5.22 4.71
C PHE A 59 -9.25 4.93 4.13
N THR A 60 -10.27 5.49 4.77
CA THR A 60 -11.64 5.55 4.27
C THR A 60 -11.94 7.01 3.93
N ILE A 61 -12.36 7.27 2.71
CA ILE A 61 -12.75 8.61 2.27
C ILE A 61 -14.19 8.60 1.75
N TYR A 62 -14.91 9.67 2.01
CA TYR A 62 -16.30 9.81 1.54
C TYR A 62 -16.76 11.27 1.50
N SER A 63 -17.70 11.57 0.62
CA SER A 63 -18.33 12.87 0.58
C SER A 63 -19.23 13.11 1.79
N LYS A 64 -19.15 14.28 2.43
CA LYS A 64 -20.07 14.72 3.50
C LYS A 64 -21.55 14.66 3.07
N LYS A 65 -21.82 14.84 1.77
CA LYS A 65 -23.18 14.75 1.21
C LYS A 65 -23.68 13.32 1.02
N SER A 66 -22.80 12.33 1.05
CA SER A 66 -23.11 10.91 0.83
C SER A 66 -22.30 10.00 1.75
N PRO A 67 -22.47 10.09 3.09
CA PRO A 67 -21.59 9.40 4.04
C PRO A 67 -21.67 7.87 3.97
N ASN A 68 -22.73 7.35 3.37
CA ASN A 68 -22.93 5.90 3.19
C ASN A 68 -22.19 5.33 1.95
N LYS A 69 -21.60 6.20 1.10
CA LYS A 69 -20.84 5.79 -0.07
C LYS A 69 -19.35 5.99 0.22
N LYS A 70 -18.75 4.95 0.77
CA LYS A 70 -17.35 4.99 1.19
C LYS A 70 -16.42 4.48 0.09
N ILE A 71 -15.22 5.03 0.07
CA ILE A 71 -14.13 4.60 -0.81
C ILE A 71 -12.99 4.12 0.10
N ALA A 72 -12.55 2.90 -0.11
CA ALA A 72 -11.38 2.34 0.54
C ALA A 72 -10.12 2.75 -0.24
N VAL A 73 -9.12 3.27 0.46
CA VAL A 73 -7.79 3.55 -0.08
C VAL A 73 -6.77 2.76 0.73
N ASP A 74 -6.04 1.89 0.06
CA ASP A 74 -5.13 0.93 0.67
C ASP A 74 -3.72 1.15 0.11
N ILE A 75 -2.73 1.34 0.98
CA ILE A 75 -1.33 1.58 0.60
C ILE A 75 -0.60 0.25 0.54
N LYS A 76 0.08 -0.01 -0.56
CA LYS A 76 0.87 -1.23 -0.73
C LYS A 76 2.24 -0.89 -1.26
N SER A 77 3.25 -1.59 -0.78
CA SER A 77 4.61 -1.42 -1.26
C SER A 77 5.30 -2.75 -1.53
N THR A 78 6.19 -2.72 -2.49
CA THR A 78 7.11 -3.83 -2.80
C THR A 78 8.41 -3.25 -3.33
N TYR A 79 9.42 -4.09 -3.47
CA TYR A 79 10.72 -3.68 -3.95
C TYR A 79 11.14 -4.50 -5.17
N ARG A 80 11.96 -3.89 -6.03
CA ARG A 80 12.51 -4.56 -7.19
C ARG A 80 13.55 -5.59 -6.76
N GLN A 81 13.48 -6.75 -7.37
CA GLN A 81 14.50 -7.79 -7.29
C GLN A 81 15.02 -8.10 -8.69
N ARG A 82 16.31 -8.39 -8.78
CA ARG A 82 16.93 -8.80 -10.03
C ARG A 82 17.43 -10.24 -9.93
N ASN A 83 17.43 -10.94 -11.04
CA ASN A 83 18.07 -12.25 -11.14
C ASN A 83 19.61 -12.10 -11.28
N VAL A 84 20.30 -13.22 -11.36
CA VAL A 84 21.77 -13.25 -11.51
C VAL A 84 22.28 -12.56 -12.80
N ASN A 85 21.41 -12.45 -13.81
CA ASN A 85 21.72 -11.79 -15.08
C ASN A 85 21.39 -10.28 -15.06
N GLY A 86 20.93 -9.73 -13.91
CA GLY A 86 20.55 -8.33 -13.78
C GLY A 86 19.13 -7.99 -14.25
N GLU A 87 18.35 -8.95 -14.78
CA GLU A 87 17.00 -8.72 -15.26
C GLU A 87 16.01 -8.58 -14.08
N LEU A 88 15.04 -7.69 -14.23
CA LEU A 88 14.02 -7.44 -13.23
C LEU A 88 13.10 -8.66 -13.10
N LYS A 89 12.99 -9.20 -11.88
CA LYS A 89 12.01 -10.25 -11.56
C LYS A 89 10.61 -9.66 -11.49
N SER A 90 9.63 -10.48 -11.82
CA SER A 90 8.21 -10.12 -11.58
C SER A 90 7.97 -9.83 -10.11
N PHE A 91 7.20 -8.78 -9.85
CA PHE A 91 6.75 -8.38 -8.53
C PHE A 91 5.22 -8.48 -8.42
N ALA A 92 4.74 -8.49 -7.21
CA ALA A 92 3.31 -8.56 -6.90
C ALA A 92 3.02 -7.86 -5.58
N PHE A 93 1.75 -7.57 -5.34
CA PHE A 93 1.25 -6.96 -4.11
C PHE A 93 0.26 -7.88 -3.41
N THR A 94 0.17 -7.76 -2.09
CA THR A 94 -0.84 -8.45 -1.28
C THR A 94 -1.99 -7.48 -1.00
N LEU A 95 -3.20 -7.82 -1.46
CA LEU A 95 -4.33 -6.91 -1.55
C LEU A 95 -5.37 -7.06 -0.43
N GLY A 96 -4.98 -7.65 0.70
CA GLY A 96 -5.86 -7.87 1.85
C GLY A 96 -6.66 -9.17 1.79
N SER A 97 -7.38 -9.45 2.87
CA SER A 97 -8.03 -10.75 3.08
C SER A 97 -9.33 -10.90 2.29
N TYR A 98 -9.48 -12.00 1.54
CA TYR A 98 -10.76 -12.37 0.93
C TYR A 98 -11.72 -13.01 1.95
N ARG A 99 -11.21 -13.76 2.93
CA ARG A 99 -12.04 -14.39 3.95
C ARG A 99 -12.77 -13.38 4.82
N SER A 100 -12.05 -12.40 5.35
CA SER A 100 -12.61 -11.42 6.27
C SER A 100 -13.54 -10.42 5.60
N TYR A 101 -13.41 -10.21 4.27
CA TYR A 101 -14.12 -9.13 3.59
C TYR A 101 -15.12 -9.60 2.56
N LEU A 102 -14.78 -10.61 1.76
CA LEU A 102 -15.63 -11.09 0.68
C LEU A 102 -16.44 -12.33 1.05
N GLN A 103 -15.88 -13.23 1.87
CA GLN A 103 -16.60 -14.41 2.37
C GLN A 103 -17.44 -14.07 3.62
N ASP A 104 -17.05 -13.06 4.39
CA ASP A 104 -17.79 -12.54 5.53
C ASP A 104 -18.08 -11.03 5.36
N VAL A 105 -18.96 -10.70 4.45
CA VAL A 105 -19.33 -9.31 4.10
C VAL A 105 -20.06 -8.55 5.22
N LYS A 106 -20.51 -9.24 6.27
CA LYS A 106 -21.13 -8.66 7.46
C LYS A 106 -20.15 -8.56 8.62
N GLY A 107 -18.99 -9.21 8.51
CA GLY A 107 -17.97 -9.20 9.55
C GLY A 107 -17.40 -7.81 9.77
N GLU A 108 -17.18 -7.48 11.02
CA GLU A 108 -16.59 -6.19 11.45
C GLU A 108 -15.13 -6.37 11.90
N LYS A 109 -14.64 -7.60 11.93
CA LYS A 109 -13.30 -7.91 12.41
C LYS A 109 -12.22 -7.46 11.41
N GLY A 110 -11.39 -6.52 11.84
CA GLY A 110 -10.26 -6.05 11.04
C GLY A 110 -10.66 -5.19 9.84
N ILE A 111 -11.85 -4.60 9.86
CA ILE A 111 -12.33 -3.66 8.86
C ILE A 111 -13.01 -2.47 9.56
N LEU A 112 -12.78 -1.25 9.07
CA LEU A 112 -13.32 -0.03 9.69
C LEU A 112 -14.84 0.07 9.52
N TYR A 113 -15.34 -0.27 8.34
CA TYR A 113 -16.77 -0.36 8.04
C TYR A 113 -17.07 -1.68 7.34
N PRO A 114 -18.29 -2.22 7.46
CA PRO A 114 -18.67 -3.40 6.69
C PRO A 114 -18.35 -3.27 5.21
N TYR A 115 -17.78 -4.30 4.62
CA TYR A 115 -17.26 -4.28 3.24
C TYR A 115 -18.27 -3.72 2.22
N LYS A 116 -19.54 -4.04 2.38
CA LYS A 116 -20.64 -3.59 1.50
C LYS A 116 -20.86 -2.07 1.47
N GLN A 117 -20.32 -1.32 2.43
CA GLN A 117 -20.41 0.15 2.45
C GLN A 117 -19.35 0.80 1.54
N TYR A 118 -18.34 0.03 1.13
CA TYR A 118 -17.33 0.51 0.20
C TYR A 118 -17.79 0.31 -1.24
N ILE A 119 -18.09 1.42 -1.91
CA ILE A 119 -18.47 1.40 -3.33
C ILE A 119 -17.26 1.18 -4.24
N GLU A 120 -16.08 1.62 -3.81
CA GLU A 120 -14.82 1.48 -4.53
C GLU A 120 -13.69 1.10 -3.57
N HIS A 121 -12.70 0.39 -4.11
CA HIS A 121 -11.46 0.02 -3.43
C HIS A 121 -10.28 0.39 -4.31
N TRP A 122 -9.49 1.35 -3.87
CA TRP A 122 -8.31 1.85 -4.56
C TRP A 122 -7.04 1.40 -3.88
N ILE A 123 -6.04 1.07 -4.69
CA ILE A 123 -4.68 0.74 -4.24
C ILE A 123 -3.75 1.85 -4.71
N ILE A 124 -2.99 2.40 -3.78
CA ILE A 124 -1.81 3.20 -4.08
C ILE A 124 -0.61 2.27 -3.86
N GLY A 125 -0.02 1.80 -4.93
CA GLY A 125 1.09 0.85 -4.88
C GLY A 125 2.41 1.52 -5.16
N PHE A 126 3.41 1.27 -4.31
CA PHE A 126 4.78 1.76 -4.47
C PHE A 126 5.73 0.62 -4.81
N ILE A 127 6.64 0.87 -5.75
CA ILE A 127 7.78 0.01 -6.03
C ILE A 127 9.07 0.83 -5.95
N TYR A 128 10.09 0.27 -5.34
CA TYR A 128 11.36 0.96 -5.09
C TYR A 128 12.55 0.00 -5.19
N ASP A 129 13.75 0.54 -5.32
CA ASP A 129 14.98 -0.20 -5.15
C ASP A 129 15.46 -0.07 -3.70
N ARG A 130 15.93 -1.17 -3.10
CA ARG A 130 16.54 -1.16 -1.77
C ARG A 130 17.98 -0.68 -1.85
N ASN A 131 18.37 0.20 -0.92
CA ASN A 131 19.78 0.57 -0.77
C ASN A 131 20.51 -0.49 0.07
N PRO A 132 21.43 -1.27 -0.52
CA PRO A 132 22.12 -2.35 0.20
C PRO A 132 22.99 -1.85 1.36
N ASN A 133 23.39 -0.57 1.37
CA ASN A 133 24.17 0.04 2.45
C ASN A 133 23.33 0.28 3.72
N CYS A 134 22.01 0.38 3.59
CA CYS A 134 21.08 0.65 4.70
C CYS A 134 20.52 -0.64 5.31
N ARG A 135 21.36 -1.61 5.65
CA ARG A 135 20.92 -2.90 6.23
C ARG A 135 20.48 -2.81 7.67
N ILE A 136 21.15 -1.96 8.45
CA ILE A 136 20.97 -1.82 9.89
C ILE A 136 20.69 -0.36 10.24
N THR A 137 20.03 -0.16 11.37
CA THR A 137 19.83 1.16 11.96
C THR A 137 21.07 1.57 12.76
N ASP A 138 21.49 2.81 12.57
CA ASP A 138 22.57 3.45 13.32
C ASP A 138 22.09 4.79 13.92
N ILE A 139 22.84 5.37 14.84
CA ILE A 139 22.53 6.65 15.48
C ILE A 139 23.58 7.67 15.02
N LYS A 140 23.10 8.74 14.37
CA LYS A 140 23.94 9.84 13.88
C LYS A 140 23.53 11.17 14.50
N ALA A 141 24.41 12.16 14.45
CA ALA A 141 24.05 13.53 14.80
C ALA A 141 23.21 14.14 13.68
N ILE A 142 22.28 15.05 14.02
CA ILE A 142 21.44 15.71 13.03
C ILE A 142 22.24 16.49 11.99
N ILE A 143 23.39 17.03 12.35
CA ILE A 143 24.27 17.74 11.44
C ILE A 143 24.78 16.90 10.27
N ASP A 144 24.76 15.59 10.42
CA ASP A 144 25.15 14.65 9.38
C ASP A 144 23.99 14.23 8.48
N ALA A 145 22.77 14.69 8.74
CA ALA A 145 21.57 14.24 8.04
C ALA A 145 21.68 14.36 6.51
N SER A 146 22.29 15.43 6.01
CA SER A 146 22.52 15.65 4.57
C SER A 146 23.49 14.67 3.90
N ARG A 147 24.23 13.90 4.70
CA ARG A 147 25.20 12.90 4.23
C ARG A 147 24.67 11.48 4.38
N LEU A 148 23.51 11.30 5.00
CA LEU A 148 22.91 9.99 5.18
C LEU A 148 22.26 9.53 3.88
N GLU A 149 22.42 8.26 3.59
CA GLU A 149 21.77 7.64 2.44
C GLU A 149 20.33 7.22 2.79
N PRO A 150 19.34 7.46 1.91
CA PRO A 150 18.02 6.90 2.08
C PRO A 150 18.04 5.37 1.88
N PRO A 151 17.19 4.61 2.60
CA PRO A 151 17.14 3.15 2.52
C PRO A 151 16.54 2.63 1.21
N TYR A 152 16.03 3.52 0.37
CA TYR A 152 15.40 3.22 -0.91
C TYR A 152 15.71 4.31 -1.94
N SER A 153 15.59 3.94 -3.22
CA SER A 153 15.72 4.85 -4.37
C SER A 153 14.77 4.43 -5.48
N ASN A 154 14.73 5.20 -6.57
CA ASN A 154 13.95 4.90 -7.76
C ASN A 154 12.50 4.53 -7.47
N ILE A 155 11.84 5.37 -6.63
CA ILE A 155 10.45 5.16 -6.26
C ILE A 155 9.57 5.44 -7.47
N GLU A 156 8.73 4.47 -7.79
CA GLU A 156 7.61 4.62 -8.71
C GLU A 156 6.32 4.21 -8.04
N TYR A 157 5.20 4.70 -8.54
CA TYR A 157 3.89 4.38 -7.98
C TYR A 157 2.84 4.20 -9.06
N PHE A 158 1.74 3.59 -8.66
CA PHE A 158 0.49 3.54 -9.41
C PHE A 158 -0.68 3.78 -8.48
N ILE A 159 -1.80 4.20 -9.06
CA ILE A 159 -3.09 4.28 -8.39
C ILE A 159 -4.08 3.55 -9.28
N GLN A 160 -4.70 2.48 -8.77
CA GLN A 160 -5.62 1.69 -9.55
C GLN A 160 -6.69 1.03 -8.67
N GLN A 161 -7.84 0.75 -9.24
CA GLN A 161 -8.90 -0.01 -8.58
C GLN A 161 -8.43 -1.43 -8.30
N LYS A 162 -8.69 -1.91 -7.09
CA LYS A 162 -8.23 -3.19 -6.58
C LYS A 162 -8.56 -4.36 -7.50
N TYR A 163 -9.79 -4.42 -8.04
CA TYR A 163 -10.21 -5.52 -8.91
C TYR A 163 -9.43 -5.58 -10.22
N LYS A 164 -9.00 -4.41 -10.73
CA LYS A 164 -8.25 -4.34 -11.99
C LYS A 164 -6.81 -4.84 -11.91
N ILE A 165 -6.29 -4.97 -10.69
CA ILE A 165 -4.92 -5.48 -10.46
C ILE A 165 -4.90 -6.77 -9.65
N ALA A 166 -6.04 -7.22 -9.15
CA ALA A 166 -6.14 -8.50 -8.47
C ALA A 166 -5.87 -9.65 -9.44
N GLY A 167 -5.10 -10.63 -8.97
CA GLY A 167 -4.88 -11.89 -9.68
C GLY A 167 -5.88 -12.97 -9.23
N THR A 168 -5.67 -14.18 -9.71
CA THR A 168 -6.48 -15.37 -9.39
C THR A 168 -5.81 -16.27 -8.34
N SER A 169 -4.65 -15.89 -7.83
CA SER A 169 -3.89 -16.67 -6.85
C SER A 169 -3.72 -15.91 -5.54
N LYS A 170 -3.55 -16.64 -4.44
CA LYS A 170 -3.28 -16.07 -3.12
C LYS A 170 -2.00 -15.22 -3.12
N GLY A 171 -2.01 -14.15 -2.35
CA GLY A 171 -0.82 -13.33 -2.07
C GLY A 171 0.16 -14.04 -1.14
N SER A 172 1.35 -13.46 -1.01
CA SER A 172 2.38 -13.96 -0.09
C SER A 172 1.98 -13.75 1.37
N GLY A 173 2.53 -14.58 2.26
CA GLY A 173 2.38 -14.48 3.70
C GLY A 173 1.14 -15.19 4.22
N ASN A 174 0.06 -14.47 4.47
CA ASN A 174 -1.18 -15.06 4.96
C ASN A 174 -1.92 -15.77 3.82
N THR A 175 -2.30 -17.01 4.04
CA THR A 175 -3.02 -17.87 3.07
C THR A 175 -4.42 -17.39 2.70
N THR A 176 -4.95 -16.36 3.37
CA THR A 176 -6.27 -15.78 3.13
C THR A 176 -6.24 -14.44 2.39
N ASN A 177 -5.07 -14.02 1.92
CA ASN A 177 -4.93 -12.74 1.21
C ASN A 177 -5.01 -12.91 -0.31
N ILE A 178 -5.66 -11.94 -0.94
CA ILE A 178 -5.73 -11.78 -2.39
C ILE A 178 -4.33 -11.37 -2.89
N GLY A 179 -3.82 -12.06 -3.90
CA GLY A 179 -2.63 -11.64 -4.63
C GLY A 179 -3.00 -10.73 -5.80
N SER A 180 -2.13 -9.79 -6.12
CA SER A 180 -2.22 -9.06 -7.39
C SER A 180 -1.75 -9.90 -8.57
N ILE A 181 -1.90 -9.39 -9.77
CA ILE A 181 -1.14 -9.87 -10.93
C ILE A 181 0.36 -9.85 -10.61
N LYS A 182 1.13 -10.67 -11.35
CA LYS A 182 2.60 -10.67 -11.31
C LYS A 182 3.11 -10.08 -12.63
N SER A 183 3.92 -9.04 -12.55
CA SER A 183 4.55 -8.42 -13.72
C SER A 183 5.90 -7.83 -13.36
N ASN A 184 6.78 -7.69 -14.33
CA ASN A 184 8.01 -6.90 -14.23
C ASN A 184 7.85 -5.48 -14.81
N ASP A 185 6.66 -5.16 -15.34
CA ASP A 185 6.30 -3.84 -15.84
C ASP A 185 5.24 -3.18 -14.95
N LEU A 186 5.55 -2.02 -14.38
CA LEU A 186 4.62 -1.27 -13.55
C LEU A 186 3.40 -0.74 -14.34
N ASN A 187 3.54 -0.59 -15.66
CA ASN A 187 2.44 -0.18 -16.51
C ASN A 187 1.26 -1.19 -16.50
N ASP A 188 1.52 -2.46 -16.27
CA ASP A 188 0.45 -3.45 -16.15
C ASP A 188 -0.46 -3.15 -14.96
N PHE A 189 0.12 -2.63 -13.88
CA PHE A 189 -0.65 -2.18 -12.72
C PHE A 189 -1.33 -0.82 -12.98
N ARG A 190 -0.63 0.13 -13.62
CA ARG A 190 -1.20 1.44 -13.96
C ARG A 190 -2.40 1.33 -14.88
N THR A 191 -2.36 0.42 -15.82
CA THR A 191 -3.43 0.19 -16.82
C THR A 191 -4.46 -0.83 -16.36
N GLY A 192 -4.19 -1.56 -15.26
CA GLY A 192 -5.14 -2.52 -14.70
C GLY A 192 -5.30 -3.77 -15.56
N LYS A 193 -4.22 -4.48 -15.85
CA LYS A 193 -4.23 -5.72 -16.67
C LYS A 193 -4.60 -6.98 -15.87
N GLY A 194 -5.38 -6.85 -14.81
CA GLY A 194 -5.94 -8.00 -14.11
C GLY A 194 -6.98 -8.76 -14.92
N PRO A 195 -7.30 -10.00 -14.52
CA PRO A 195 -8.20 -10.87 -15.26
C PRO A 195 -9.69 -10.52 -15.11
N PHE A 196 -10.04 -9.59 -14.20
CA PHE A 196 -11.43 -9.25 -13.90
C PHE A 196 -11.85 -7.99 -14.65
N ASN A 197 -12.94 -8.07 -15.43
CA ASN A 197 -13.47 -6.92 -16.15
C ASN A 197 -14.29 -6.00 -15.25
N THR A 198 -14.94 -6.57 -14.22
CA THR A 198 -15.80 -5.83 -13.29
C THR A 198 -15.46 -6.15 -11.84
N LYS A 199 -15.90 -5.26 -10.94
CA LYS A 199 -15.80 -5.46 -9.50
C LYS A 199 -16.59 -6.71 -9.06
N GLU A 200 -17.76 -6.92 -9.67
CA GLU A 200 -18.67 -8.04 -9.36
C GLU A 200 -18.03 -9.41 -9.73
N GLU A 201 -17.35 -9.49 -10.88
CA GLU A 201 -16.58 -10.69 -11.25
C GLU A 201 -15.49 -11.00 -10.24
N PHE A 202 -14.72 -9.99 -9.84
CA PHE A 202 -13.68 -10.11 -8.83
C PHE A 202 -14.26 -10.57 -7.48
N GLU A 203 -15.32 -9.92 -7.01
CA GLU A 203 -15.94 -10.25 -5.71
C GLU A 203 -16.52 -11.66 -5.72
N LEU A 204 -17.19 -12.06 -6.82
CA LEU A 204 -17.75 -13.40 -6.97
C LEU A 204 -16.65 -14.48 -6.97
N TYR A 205 -15.56 -14.25 -7.69
CA TYR A 205 -14.41 -15.15 -7.74
C TYR A 205 -13.82 -15.39 -6.34
N TRP A 206 -13.46 -14.32 -5.64
CA TRP A 206 -12.81 -14.43 -4.34
C TRP A 206 -13.75 -14.85 -3.21
N LYS A 207 -15.04 -14.58 -3.32
CA LYS A 207 -16.06 -15.12 -2.42
C LYS A 207 -16.12 -16.63 -2.48
N ASN A 208 -15.99 -17.21 -3.65
CA ASN A 208 -16.06 -18.66 -3.89
C ASN A 208 -14.68 -19.34 -3.88
N TYR A 209 -13.61 -18.62 -3.61
CA TYR A 209 -12.25 -19.14 -3.60
C TYR A 209 -12.06 -20.13 -2.45
N LYS A 210 -11.50 -21.33 -2.75
CA LYS A 210 -11.27 -22.43 -1.81
C LYS A 210 -9.84 -22.48 -1.29
#